data_7195cf46c56c110940e2a2a2cd45a332
#
_entry.id   7195cf46c56c110940e2a2a2cd45a332
#
_cell.length_a   1.000
_cell.length_b   1.000
_cell.length_c   1.000
_cell.angle_alpha   90.00
_cell.angle_beta   90.00
_cell.angle_gamma   90.00
#
_symmetry.space_group_name_H-M   'P 1'
#
loop_
_entity.id
_entity.type
_entity.pdbx_description
1 polymer ?
#
loop_
_entity_poly.entity_id
_entity_poly.type
_entity_poly.pdbx_seq_one_letter_code
_entity_poly.pdbx_strand_id
1 'polypeptide(L)'
;MRRWLRSILVLLVCTLSVGAQAEDMLMVRSRAQFEESMSALQEAISAQGYTLSRVQRVDIGLSESGFKTDKYRAVFFGKPEEIRTLSARYPELIPYIPLQIVIFAEGDETLLVAANPMHLRADYADAELGAVFARWEQDMRTIMEQVRKAE
;
A
#
# COMPACT_ATOMS: atom_id res chain seq x y z
N MET A 1 29.72 -42.65 16.25
CA MET A 1 29.70 -41.18 16.33
C MET A 1 29.44 -40.48 14.98
N ARG A 2 30.00 -40.92 13.85
CA ARG A 2 29.81 -40.23 12.53
C ARG A 2 28.41 -40.26 11.93
N ARG A 3 27.54 -41.21 12.32
CA ARG A 3 26.17 -41.35 11.80
C ARG A 3 25.16 -40.38 12.47
N TRP A 4 25.40 -39.99 13.72
CA TRP A 4 24.56 -39.07 14.48
C TRP A 4 24.74 -37.61 14.06
N LEU A 5 25.95 -37.23 13.65
CA LEU A 5 26.24 -35.87 13.13
C LEU A 5 25.53 -35.59 11.80
N ARG A 6 25.32 -36.63 10.95
CA ARG A 6 24.59 -36.46 9.68
C ARG A 6 23.09 -36.27 9.89
N SER A 7 22.50 -36.87 10.91
CA SER A 7 21.07 -36.72 11.25
C SER A 7 20.78 -35.34 11.85
N ILE A 8 21.69 -34.78 12.61
CA ILE A 8 21.54 -33.41 13.18
C ILE A 8 21.65 -32.33 12.08
N LEU A 9 22.51 -32.55 11.07
CA LEU A 9 22.67 -31.60 9.98
C LEU A 9 21.42 -31.55 9.07
N VAL A 10 20.73 -32.67 8.88
CA VAL A 10 19.50 -32.71 8.07
C VAL A 10 18.32 -32.04 8.81
N LEU A 11 18.28 -32.13 10.15
CA LEU A 11 17.22 -31.46 10.94
C LEU A 11 17.37 -29.94 10.98
N LEU A 12 18.58 -29.42 10.87
CA LEU A 12 18.87 -27.97 10.93
C LEU A 12 18.52 -27.25 9.63
N VAL A 13 18.45 -27.94 8.49
CA VAL A 13 18.12 -27.33 7.19
C VAL A 13 16.62 -27.16 6.97
N CYS A 14 15.78 -27.89 7.71
CA CYS A 14 14.32 -27.79 7.56
C CYS A 14 13.64 -26.62 8.27
N THR A 15 14.36 -25.80 9.05
CA THR A 15 13.75 -24.73 9.86
C THR A 15 13.86 -23.32 9.26
N LEU A 16 14.39 -23.16 8.04
CA LEU A 16 14.61 -21.84 7.42
C LEU A 16 13.64 -21.49 6.29
N SER A 17 12.55 -22.24 6.14
CA SER A 17 11.46 -21.84 5.25
C SER A 17 10.41 -21.03 6.02
N VAL A 18 10.81 -19.91 6.62
CA VAL A 18 9.86 -18.84 6.93
C VAL A 18 9.51 -18.23 5.58
N GLY A 19 8.44 -18.72 4.96
CA GLY A 19 7.86 -18.09 3.80
C GLY A 19 7.57 -16.64 4.19
N ALA A 20 8.23 -15.69 3.55
CA ALA A 20 7.85 -14.29 3.61
C ALA A 20 6.45 -14.21 3.00
N GLN A 21 5.41 -14.29 3.84
CA GLN A 21 4.06 -13.94 3.41
C GLN A 21 4.10 -12.45 3.09
N ALA A 22 3.66 -12.11 1.88
CA ALA A 22 3.49 -10.73 1.53
C ALA A 22 2.52 -10.09 2.53
N GLU A 23 2.91 -8.96 3.09
CA GLU A 23 2.07 -8.19 4.00
C GLU A 23 0.83 -7.71 3.24
N ASP A 24 -0.37 -8.08 3.69
CA ASP A 24 -1.62 -7.76 2.98
C ASP A 24 -1.92 -6.26 2.96
N MET A 25 -1.46 -5.55 3.99
CA MET A 25 -1.66 -4.12 4.16
C MET A 25 -0.33 -3.41 4.35
N LEU A 26 -0.17 -2.28 3.67
CA LEU A 26 0.89 -1.32 3.93
C LEU A 26 0.40 -0.33 4.98
N MET A 27 1.18 -0.11 6.03
CA MET A 27 0.80 0.77 7.12
C MET A 27 2.00 1.59 7.58
N VAL A 28 1.82 2.90 7.69
CA VAL A 28 2.84 3.84 8.16
C VAL A 28 2.21 4.84 9.10
N ARG A 29 2.87 5.10 10.21
CA ARG A 29 2.49 6.11 11.19
C ARG A 29 3.46 7.29 11.10
N SER A 30 2.92 8.50 10.91
CA SER A 30 3.63 9.78 10.96
C SER A 30 3.32 10.47 12.29
N ARG A 31 4.32 11.09 12.89
CA ARG A 31 4.16 11.94 14.07
C ARG A 31 3.68 13.34 13.73
N ALA A 32 3.76 13.72 12.46
CA ALA A 32 3.19 14.97 11.97
C ALA A 32 1.67 14.94 12.06
N GLN A 33 1.07 16.10 12.28
CA GLN A 33 -0.37 16.23 12.31
C GLN A 33 -1.00 15.98 10.93
N PHE A 34 -2.30 15.74 10.93
CA PHE A 34 -3.04 15.35 9.74
C PHE A 34 -2.83 16.26 8.53
N GLU A 35 -2.84 17.60 8.73
CA GLU A 35 -2.74 18.56 7.61
C GLU A 35 -1.33 18.54 6.97
N GLU A 36 -0.29 18.42 7.80
CA GLU A 36 1.09 18.30 7.33
C GLU A 36 1.30 16.97 6.61
N SER A 37 0.87 15.87 7.22
CA SER A 37 0.93 14.54 6.61
C SER A 37 0.14 14.47 5.29
N MET A 38 -1.01 15.15 5.20
CA MET A 38 -1.82 15.21 3.98
C MET A 38 -1.10 15.99 2.87
N SER A 39 -0.43 17.11 3.20
CA SER A 39 0.37 17.87 2.25
C SER A 39 1.56 17.07 1.76
N ALA A 40 2.31 16.45 2.68
CA ALA A 40 3.44 15.56 2.36
C ALA A 40 3.01 14.37 1.48
N LEU A 41 1.82 13.80 1.72
CA LEU A 41 1.29 12.71 0.90
C LEU A 41 1.05 13.15 -0.56
N GLN A 42 0.46 14.31 -0.76
CA GLN A 42 0.21 14.83 -2.10
C GLN A 42 1.51 15.14 -2.85
N GLU A 43 2.49 15.73 -2.17
CA GLU A 43 3.83 15.99 -2.71
C GLU A 43 4.55 14.68 -3.06
N ALA A 44 4.52 13.69 -2.18
CA ALA A 44 5.16 12.39 -2.40
C ALA A 44 4.54 11.65 -3.60
N ILE A 45 3.20 11.67 -3.75
CA ILE A 45 2.50 11.10 -4.89
C ILE A 45 2.99 11.76 -6.20
N SER A 46 3.04 13.09 -6.23
CA SER A 46 3.51 13.83 -7.40
C SER A 46 4.98 13.57 -7.71
N ALA A 47 5.84 13.50 -6.70
CA ALA A 47 7.27 13.22 -6.84
C ALA A 47 7.55 11.82 -7.42
N GLN A 48 6.66 10.85 -7.18
CA GLN A 48 6.73 9.51 -7.78
C GLN A 48 6.11 9.44 -9.20
N GLY A 49 5.74 10.60 -9.78
CA GLY A 49 5.20 10.69 -11.13
C GLY A 49 3.75 10.21 -11.26
N TYR A 50 3.02 10.19 -10.16
CA TYR A 50 1.59 9.91 -10.17
C TYR A 50 0.78 11.20 -10.21
N THR A 51 -0.43 11.10 -10.74
CA THR A 51 -1.42 12.17 -10.75
C THR A 51 -2.48 11.88 -9.68
N LEU A 52 -2.73 12.85 -8.82
CA LEU A 52 -3.84 12.81 -7.89
C LEU A 52 -5.15 12.88 -8.66
N SER A 53 -6.02 11.89 -8.53
CA SER A 53 -7.31 11.85 -9.23
C SER A 53 -8.45 12.35 -8.36
N ARG A 54 -8.45 12.01 -7.07
CA ARG A 54 -9.50 12.39 -6.13
C ARG A 54 -9.03 12.31 -4.69
N VAL A 55 -9.53 13.21 -3.86
CA VAL A 55 -9.49 13.12 -2.39
C VAL A 55 -10.94 13.04 -1.89
N GLN A 56 -11.31 11.92 -1.33
CA GLN A 56 -12.64 11.70 -0.77
C GLN A 56 -12.64 11.94 0.75
N ARG A 57 -13.52 12.80 1.21
CA ARG A 57 -13.73 13.09 2.63
C ARG A 57 -14.67 12.06 3.24
N VAL A 58 -14.10 10.95 3.72
CA VAL A 58 -14.85 9.82 4.27
C VAL A 58 -15.49 10.20 5.61
N ASP A 59 -14.78 11.00 6.43
CA ASP A 59 -15.28 11.53 7.71
C ASP A 59 -16.61 12.29 7.61
N ILE A 60 -16.82 13.02 6.53
CA ILE A 60 -18.11 13.73 6.32
C ILE A 60 -19.24 12.73 6.14
N GLY A 61 -19.12 11.77 5.24
CA GLY A 61 -20.15 10.78 5.01
C GLY A 61 -20.43 9.92 6.24
N LEU A 62 -19.40 9.58 7.03
CA LEU A 62 -19.58 8.86 8.28
C LEU A 62 -20.32 9.71 9.32
N SER A 63 -19.97 11.01 9.46
CA SER A 63 -20.62 11.92 10.39
C SER A 63 -22.07 12.17 10.03
N GLU A 64 -22.40 12.31 8.76
CA GLU A 64 -23.79 12.44 8.27
C GLU A 64 -24.60 11.18 8.56
N SER A 65 -23.97 10.01 8.63
CA SER A 65 -24.57 8.74 9.03
C SER A 65 -24.60 8.50 10.55
N GLY A 66 -24.19 9.50 11.35
CA GLY A 66 -24.25 9.47 12.81
C GLY A 66 -23.01 8.83 13.50
N PHE A 67 -21.96 8.51 12.74
CA PHE A 67 -20.71 8.00 13.30
C PHE A 67 -19.78 9.15 13.68
N LYS A 68 -19.20 9.09 14.90
CA LYS A 68 -18.11 9.99 15.28
C LYS A 68 -16.80 9.48 14.69
N THR A 69 -16.09 10.34 13.98
CA THR A 69 -14.78 10.05 13.42
C THR A 69 -13.94 11.32 13.38
N ASP A 70 -12.63 11.14 13.51
CA ASP A 70 -11.66 12.19 13.22
C ASP A 70 -11.48 12.38 11.71
N LYS A 71 -10.56 13.27 11.31
CA LYS A 71 -10.25 13.52 9.91
C LYS A 71 -9.86 12.21 9.22
N TYR A 72 -10.57 11.89 8.14
CA TYR A 72 -10.39 10.66 7.39
C TYR A 72 -10.55 10.95 5.90
N ARG A 73 -9.50 10.66 5.11
CA ARG A 73 -9.50 10.85 3.64
C ARG A 73 -9.10 9.56 2.95
N ALA A 74 -9.74 9.29 1.82
CA ALA A 74 -9.26 8.33 0.85
C ALA A 74 -8.66 9.10 -0.34
N VAL A 75 -7.39 8.88 -0.62
CA VAL A 75 -6.62 9.58 -1.63
C VAL A 75 -6.38 8.65 -2.80
N PHE A 76 -6.97 8.97 -3.96
CA PHE A 76 -6.87 8.17 -5.18
C PHE A 76 -5.87 8.80 -6.14
N PHE A 77 -4.99 7.99 -6.71
CA PHE A 77 -3.94 8.45 -7.61
C PHE A 77 -3.55 7.37 -8.62
N GLY A 78 -2.98 7.78 -9.74
CA GLY A 78 -2.56 6.87 -10.78
C GLY A 78 -1.78 7.58 -11.87
N LYS A 79 -1.26 6.80 -12.83
CA LYS A 79 -0.68 7.32 -14.07
C LYS A 79 -1.76 7.18 -15.16
N PRO A 80 -2.31 8.27 -15.71
CA PRO A 80 -3.50 8.21 -16.58
C PRO A 80 -3.35 7.28 -17.77
N GLU A 81 -2.18 7.29 -18.42
CA GLU A 81 -1.89 6.42 -19.56
C GLU A 81 -1.84 4.94 -19.18
N GLU A 82 -1.25 4.64 -18.03
CA GLU A 82 -1.18 3.28 -17.50
C GLU A 82 -2.57 2.76 -17.13
N ILE A 83 -3.38 3.56 -16.43
CA ILE A 83 -4.76 3.21 -16.09
C ILE A 83 -5.56 2.91 -17.36
N ARG A 84 -5.47 3.74 -18.39
CA ARG A 84 -6.16 3.53 -19.65
C ARG A 84 -5.72 2.23 -20.33
N THR A 85 -4.43 1.98 -20.39
CA THR A 85 -3.87 0.78 -21.01
C THR A 85 -4.26 -0.49 -20.27
N LEU A 86 -4.12 -0.47 -18.94
CA LEU A 86 -4.44 -1.62 -18.09
C LEU A 86 -5.94 -1.92 -18.08
N SER A 87 -6.80 -0.90 -17.97
CA SER A 87 -8.25 -1.12 -17.97
C SER A 87 -8.78 -1.63 -19.31
N ALA A 88 -8.15 -1.27 -20.42
CA ALA A 88 -8.52 -1.79 -21.73
C ALA A 88 -8.06 -3.24 -21.95
N ARG A 89 -6.85 -3.59 -21.46
CA ARG A 89 -6.25 -4.92 -21.64
C ARG A 89 -6.70 -5.93 -20.58
N TYR A 90 -6.93 -5.45 -19.36
CA TYR A 90 -7.30 -6.25 -18.18
C TYR A 90 -8.49 -5.60 -17.46
N PRO A 91 -9.73 -5.71 -18.02
CA PRO A 91 -10.91 -5.07 -17.43
C PRO A 91 -11.18 -5.48 -15.98
N GLU A 92 -10.75 -6.66 -15.58
CA GLU A 92 -10.85 -7.20 -14.22
C GLU A 92 -10.01 -6.43 -13.19
N LEU A 93 -9.04 -5.59 -13.63
CA LEU A 93 -8.28 -4.70 -12.74
C LEU A 93 -9.04 -3.40 -12.40
N ILE A 94 -10.13 -3.07 -13.07
CA ILE A 94 -10.88 -1.83 -12.83
C ILE A 94 -11.22 -1.59 -11.35
N PRO A 95 -11.60 -2.60 -10.54
CA PRO A 95 -11.86 -2.41 -9.12
C PRO A 95 -10.66 -1.98 -8.28
N TYR A 96 -9.43 -2.16 -8.80
CA TYR A 96 -8.18 -1.91 -8.08
C TYR A 96 -7.43 -0.66 -8.56
N ILE A 97 -7.93 0.01 -9.58
CA ILE A 97 -7.34 1.23 -10.16
C ILE A 97 -8.38 2.35 -10.24
N PRO A 98 -8.03 3.59 -9.90
CA PRO A 98 -6.71 4.08 -9.47
C PRO A 98 -6.27 3.52 -8.11
N LEU A 99 -4.95 3.60 -7.81
CA LEU A 99 -4.40 3.24 -6.50
C LEU A 99 -4.98 4.14 -5.41
N GLN A 100 -4.99 3.63 -4.19
CA GLN A 100 -5.55 4.34 -3.04
C GLN A 100 -4.63 4.24 -1.82
N ILE A 101 -4.45 5.37 -1.15
CA ILE A 101 -3.94 5.43 0.22
C ILE A 101 -5.00 6.12 1.08
N VAL A 102 -5.31 5.49 2.19
CA VAL A 102 -6.15 6.06 3.23
C VAL A 102 -5.27 6.77 4.24
N ILE A 103 -5.66 7.97 4.64
CA ILE A 103 -4.99 8.78 5.66
C ILE A 103 -6.02 9.25 6.69
N PHE A 104 -5.74 9.05 7.96
CA PHE A 104 -6.62 9.50 9.03
C PHE A 104 -5.85 9.94 10.29
N ALA A 105 -6.46 10.87 11.03
CA ALA A 105 -5.94 11.34 12.30
C ALA A 105 -6.17 10.29 13.39
N GLU A 106 -5.17 10.08 14.23
CA GLU A 106 -5.25 9.21 15.41
C GLU A 106 -4.60 9.93 16.60
N GLY A 107 -5.40 10.73 17.30
CA GLY A 107 -4.90 11.65 18.32
C GLY A 107 -3.99 12.73 17.71
N ASP A 108 -2.75 12.79 18.20
CA ASP A 108 -1.73 13.75 17.72
C ASP A 108 -0.89 13.22 16.55
N GLU A 109 -1.16 12.00 16.10
CA GLU A 109 -0.45 11.33 15.02
C GLU A 109 -1.36 11.13 13.80
N THR A 110 -0.76 10.73 12.69
CA THR A 110 -1.46 10.42 11.45
C THR A 110 -1.11 9.02 10.99
N LEU A 111 -2.10 8.22 10.66
CA LEU A 111 -1.92 6.88 10.12
C LEU A 111 -2.25 6.84 8.64
N LEU A 112 -1.35 6.24 7.85
CA LEU A 112 -1.53 5.93 6.44
C LEU A 112 -1.68 4.43 6.27
N VAL A 113 -2.69 4.02 5.50
CA VAL A 113 -2.98 2.60 5.24
C VAL A 113 -3.32 2.40 3.77
N ALA A 114 -2.82 1.34 3.20
CA ALA A 114 -3.15 0.92 1.84
C ALA A 114 -3.17 -0.60 1.71
N ALA A 115 -3.98 -1.13 0.81
CA ALA A 115 -3.88 -2.52 0.42
C ALA A 115 -2.55 -2.75 -0.33
N ASN A 116 -1.85 -3.84 -0.02
CA ASN A 116 -0.62 -4.17 -0.75
C ASN A 116 -0.98 -4.72 -2.13
N PRO A 117 -0.56 -4.08 -3.24
CA PRO A 117 -0.87 -4.56 -4.59
C PRO A 117 -0.37 -5.98 -4.88
N MET A 118 0.64 -6.44 -4.14
CA MET A 118 1.19 -7.78 -4.34
C MET A 118 0.23 -8.92 -4.01
N HIS A 119 -0.83 -8.67 -3.21
CA HIS A 119 -1.84 -9.71 -2.98
C HIS A 119 -2.61 -10.10 -4.26
N LEU A 120 -2.73 -9.18 -5.23
CA LEU A 120 -3.35 -9.46 -6.53
C LEU A 120 -2.59 -10.51 -7.33
N ARG A 121 -1.32 -10.74 -7.02
CA ARG A 121 -0.49 -11.72 -7.75
C ARG A 121 -1.02 -13.16 -7.62
N ALA A 122 -1.75 -13.47 -6.58
CA ALA A 122 -2.37 -14.78 -6.41
C ALA A 122 -3.48 -15.05 -7.44
N ASP A 123 -4.17 -13.98 -7.87
CA ASP A 123 -5.32 -14.06 -8.77
C ASP A 123 -4.92 -13.86 -10.25
N TYR A 124 -3.74 -13.28 -10.50
CA TYR A 124 -3.24 -12.95 -11.83
C TYR A 124 -1.89 -13.61 -12.11
N ALA A 125 -1.91 -14.68 -12.90
CA ALA A 125 -0.69 -15.43 -13.26
C ALA A 125 0.17 -14.76 -14.33
N ASP A 126 -0.27 -13.63 -14.90
CA ASP A 126 0.45 -12.88 -15.92
C ASP A 126 1.73 -12.24 -15.36
N ALA A 127 2.88 -12.53 -15.99
CA ALA A 127 4.17 -12.04 -15.53
C ALA A 127 4.31 -10.50 -15.67
N GLU A 128 3.68 -9.90 -16.68
CA GLU A 128 3.65 -8.45 -16.89
C GLU A 128 2.89 -7.77 -15.75
N LEU A 129 1.71 -8.30 -15.39
CA LEU A 129 0.95 -7.80 -14.24
C LEU A 129 1.71 -8.00 -12.92
N GLY A 130 2.41 -9.12 -12.74
CA GLY A 130 3.25 -9.34 -11.58
C GLY A 130 4.33 -8.26 -11.41
N ALA A 131 4.94 -7.80 -12.50
CA ALA A 131 5.90 -6.70 -12.48
C ALA A 131 5.24 -5.35 -12.17
N VAL A 132 4.02 -5.11 -12.67
CA VAL A 132 3.23 -3.91 -12.37
C VAL A 132 2.90 -3.85 -10.87
N PHE A 133 2.40 -4.95 -10.28
CA PHE A 133 2.05 -5.01 -8.86
C PHE A 133 3.27 -4.79 -7.96
N ALA A 134 4.42 -5.38 -8.29
CA ALA A 134 5.67 -5.18 -7.55
C ALA A 134 6.13 -3.71 -7.60
N ARG A 135 6.01 -3.05 -8.74
CA ARG A 135 6.33 -1.63 -8.88
C ARG A 135 5.35 -0.76 -8.09
N TRP A 136 4.05 -1.03 -8.15
CA TRP A 136 3.05 -0.30 -7.37
C TRP A 136 3.31 -0.43 -5.86
N GLU A 137 3.62 -1.63 -5.38
CA GLU A 137 4.00 -1.82 -3.97
C GLU A 137 5.20 -0.96 -3.61
N GLN A 138 6.28 -1.01 -4.40
CA GLN A 138 7.50 -0.25 -4.14
C GLN A 138 7.25 1.26 -4.15
N ASP A 139 6.48 1.76 -5.13
CA ASP A 139 6.12 3.17 -5.24
C ASP A 139 5.27 3.61 -4.03
N MET A 140 4.27 2.82 -3.64
CA MET A 140 3.42 3.11 -2.47
C MET A 140 4.21 3.12 -1.17
N ARG A 141 5.12 2.17 -0.97
CA ARG A 141 6.03 2.17 0.20
C ARG A 141 6.90 3.42 0.21
N THR A 142 7.44 3.82 -0.93
CA THR A 142 8.25 5.04 -1.06
C THR A 142 7.44 6.29 -0.73
N ILE A 143 6.22 6.42 -1.26
CA ILE A 143 5.31 7.53 -0.98
C ILE A 143 5.02 7.61 0.53
N MET A 144 4.59 6.50 1.13
CA MET A 144 4.22 6.47 2.55
C MET A 144 5.42 6.74 3.47
N GLU A 145 6.60 6.24 3.12
CA GLU A 145 7.84 6.48 3.86
C GLU A 145 8.32 7.94 3.76
N GLN A 146 8.09 8.61 2.63
CA GLN A 146 8.35 10.05 2.51
C GLN A 146 7.48 10.87 3.46
N VAL A 147 6.19 10.51 3.60
CA VAL A 147 5.30 11.16 4.58
C VAL A 147 5.80 10.96 6.01
N ARG A 148 6.25 9.74 6.35
CA ARG A 148 6.79 9.45 7.68
C ARG A 148 8.02 10.29 8.03
N LYS A 149 8.83 10.64 7.03
CA LYS A 149 10.07 11.42 7.19
C LYS A 149 9.89 12.93 7.09
N ALA A 150 8.71 13.40 6.72
CA ALA A 150 8.40 14.83 6.57
C ALA A 150 8.11 15.52 7.92
N GLU A 151 8.61 14.96 9.02
CA GLU A 151 8.49 15.47 10.40
C GLU A 151 9.44 16.64 10.66
#